data_3f125ba7a013e0b6ca4aca35858c978b
#
_entry.id   3f125ba7a013e0b6ca4aca35858c978b
#
_cell.length_a   1.000
_cell.length_b   1.000
_cell.length_c   1.000
_cell.angle_alpha   90.00
_cell.angle_beta   90.00
_cell.angle_gamma   90.00
#
_symmetry.space_group_name_H-M   'P 1'
#
loop_
_entity.id
_entity.type
_entity.pdbx_description
1 polymer ?
#
loop_
_entity_poly.entity_id
_entity_poly.type
_entity_poly.pdbx_seq_one_letter_code
_entity_poly.pdbx_strand_id
1 'polypeptide(L)'
;MATKKMLAKAYSISLMGLAGTVIEVESEISSTLPGFVLVGLPDASLSESKDRVRAAIQNSGLKMPDRRVTVNLSPASVKKQGSSFDLAIAVSVMAAAGALSSDSVSQWVHLGELGLDGSVRRVTGILPALLVAKEIGRAHV
;
A
#
# COMPACT_ATOMS: atom_id res chain seq x y z
N MET A 1 -24.89 -1.76 -18.52
CA MET A 1 -23.45 -2.04 -18.57
C MET A 1 -22.89 -2.23 -17.18
N ALA A 2 -22.25 -3.35 -16.95
CA ALA A 2 -21.61 -3.59 -15.66
C ALA A 2 -20.48 -2.59 -15.47
N THR A 3 -20.49 -1.90 -14.34
CA THR A 3 -19.38 -1.01 -13.95
C THR A 3 -18.18 -1.90 -13.64
N LYS A 4 -17.12 -1.75 -14.40
CA LYS A 4 -15.89 -2.48 -14.15
C LYS A 4 -15.29 -1.95 -12.85
N LYS A 5 -15.15 -2.81 -11.83
CA LYS A 5 -14.45 -2.46 -10.61
C LYS A 5 -12.96 -2.32 -10.92
N MET A 6 -12.38 -1.23 -10.46
CA MET A 6 -10.95 -1.03 -10.53
C MET A 6 -10.34 -1.56 -9.23
N LEU A 7 -9.61 -2.65 -9.36
CA LEU A 7 -9.06 -3.39 -8.23
C LEU A 7 -7.61 -3.73 -8.50
N ALA A 8 -6.74 -3.57 -7.52
CA ALA A 8 -5.34 -3.93 -7.63
C ALA A 8 -4.80 -4.38 -6.29
N LYS A 9 -3.75 -5.17 -6.33
CA LYS A 9 -3.07 -5.70 -5.15
C LYS A 9 -1.60 -5.35 -5.16
N ALA A 10 -1.07 -5.03 -4.01
CA ALA A 10 0.35 -4.91 -3.74
C ALA A 10 0.66 -5.73 -2.50
N TYR A 11 1.93 -5.97 -2.25
CA TYR A 11 2.35 -6.75 -1.10
C TYR A 11 3.36 -5.98 -0.29
N SER A 12 3.32 -6.18 1.02
CA SER A 12 4.27 -5.64 1.97
C SER A 12 4.61 -6.73 3.00
N ILE A 13 5.43 -6.40 3.97
CA ILE A 13 5.84 -7.33 5.02
C ILE A 13 5.66 -6.64 6.36
N SER A 14 4.99 -7.32 7.28
CA SER A 14 4.93 -6.92 8.67
C SER A 14 6.01 -7.68 9.45
N LEU A 15 6.87 -6.96 10.14
CA LEU A 15 7.90 -7.53 10.98
C LEU A 15 7.47 -7.39 12.44
N MET A 16 6.92 -8.47 12.98
CA MET A 16 6.56 -8.55 14.39
C MET A 16 7.39 -9.69 15.00
N GLY A 17 8.30 -9.33 15.90
CA GLY A 17 9.27 -10.28 16.45
C GLY A 17 10.33 -10.64 15.41
N LEU A 18 10.68 -11.93 15.33
CA LEU A 18 11.72 -12.43 14.43
C LEU A 18 11.16 -12.94 13.09
N ALA A 19 9.84 -13.06 12.98
CA ALA A 19 9.21 -13.61 11.79
C ALA A 19 8.49 -12.50 11.00
N GLY A 20 8.73 -12.47 9.70
CA GLY A 20 8.00 -11.59 8.81
C GLY A 20 6.74 -12.27 8.31
N THR A 21 5.67 -11.49 8.17
CA THR A 21 4.40 -11.96 7.60
C THR A 21 4.06 -11.13 6.39
N VAL A 22 3.71 -11.80 5.29
CA VAL A 22 3.29 -11.12 4.06
C VAL A 22 1.94 -10.43 4.29
N ILE A 23 1.88 -9.16 3.96
CA ILE A 23 0.65 -8.36 4.02
C ILE A 23 0.19 -8.10 2.60
N GLU A 24 -1.06 -8.47 2.32
CA GLU A 24 -1.71 -8.14 1.06
C GLU A 24 -2.39 -6.77 1.21
N VAL A 25 -2.10 -5.87 0.29
CA VAL A 25 -2.69 -4.54 0.24
C VAL A 25 -3.57 -4.48 -0.99
N GLU A 26 -4.88 -4.50 -0.78
CA GLU A 26 -5.84 -4.52 -1.87
C GLU A 26 -6.56 -3.18 -1.95
N SER A 27 -6.53 -2.56 -3.10
CA SER A 27 -7.19 -1.28 -3.34
C SER A 27 -8.32 -1.44 -4.35
N GLU A 28 -9.47 -0.86 -4.02
CA GLU A 28 -10.66 -0.81 -4.88
C GLU A 28 -11.07 0.64 -5.08
N ILE A 29 -11.37 1.00 -6.33
CA ILE A 29 -11.93 2.30 -6.66
C ILE A 29 -13.35 2.07 -7.16
N SER A 30 -14.31 2.71 -6.51
CA SER A 30 -15.72 2.63 -6.88
C SER A 30 -16.26 4.01 -7.26
N SER A 31 -17.37 4.04 -8.00
CA SER A 31 -17.97 5.27 -8.52
C SER A 31 -18.92 5.95 -7.54
N THR A 32 -18.86 5.61 -6.27
CA THR A 32 -19.66 6.26 -5.23
C THR A 32 -19.04 7.60 -4.82
N LEU A 33 -19.62 8.26 -3.80
CA LEU A 33 -19.12 9.55 -3.29
C LEU A 33 -17.63 9.46 -2.98
N PRO A 34 -16.85 10.49 -3.31
CA PRO A 34 -15.41 10.49 -3.04
C PRO A 34 -15.08 10.26 -1.59
N GLY A 35 -13.99 9.55 -1.34
CA GLY A 35 -13.49 9.27 0.00
C GLY A 35 -12.29 8.35 -0.07
N PHE A 36 -11.52 8.35 0.99
CA PHE A 36 -10.37 7.45 1.14
C PHE A 36 -10.52 6.68 2.43
N VAL A 37 -10.81 5.39 2.30
CA VAL A 37 -11.02 4.48 3.44
C VAL A 37 -9.85 3.50 3.50
N LEU A 38 -9.24 3.39 4.66
CA LEU A 38 -8.13 2.50 4.91
C LEU A 38 -8.50 1.56 6.07
N VAL A 39 -8.37 0.26 5.86
CA VAL A 39 -8.75 -0.77 6.81
C VAL A 39 -7.55 -1.66 7.10
N GLY A 40 -7.38 -2.04 8.35
CA GLY A 40 -6.35 -3.00 8.75
C GLY A 40 -5.15 -2.41 9.48
N LEU A 41 -5.18 -1.12 9.79
CA LEU A 41 -4.15 -0.47 10.62
C LEU A 41 -4.80 0.06 11.91
N PRO A 42 -4.02 0.20 13.00
CA PRO A 42 -4.50 0.93 14.19
C PRO A 42 -4.90 2.36 13.84
N ASP A 43 -5.86 2.93 14.57
CA ASP A 43 -6.48 4.22 14.23
C ASP A 43 -5.48 5.35 14.01
N ALA A 44 -4.50 5.50 14.89
CA ALA A 44 -3.50 6.55 14.76
C ALA A 44 -2.65 6.38 13.50
N SER A 45 -2.16 5.16 13.25
CA SER A 45 -1.38 4.84 12.05
C SER A 45 -2.19 5.01 10.78
N LEU A 46 -3.46 4.67 10.84
CA LEU A 46 -4.40 4.77 9.72
C LEU A 46 -4.56 6.22 9.27
N SER A 47 -4.84 7.11 10.20
CA SER A 47 -5.04 8.54 9.90
C SER A 47 -3.76 9.16 9.30
N GLU A 48 -2.62 8.87 9.89
CA GLU A 48 -1.34 9.39 9.43
C GLU A 48 -0.96 8.85 8.04
N SER A 49 -1.13 7.54 7.81
CA SER A 49 -0.86 6.94 6.51
C SER A 49 -1.73 7.53 5.40
N LYS A 50 -3.01 7.75 5.68
CA LYS A 50 -3.91 8.38 4.70
C LYS A 50 -3.40 9.75 4.28
N ASP A 51 -2.99 10.56 5.23
CA ASP A 51 -2.48 11.91 4.95
C ASP A 51 -1.20 11.86 4.14
N ARG A 52 -0.24 11.01 4.52
CA ARG A 52 1.03 10.87 3.80
C ARG A 52 0.81 10.36 2.38
N VAL A 53 0.01 9.31 2.21
CA VAL A 53 -0.23 8.70 0.89
C VAL A 53 -0.90 9.69 -0.04
N ARG A 54 -1.95 10.38 0.44
CA ARG A 54 -2.66 11.37 -0.38
C ARG A 54 -1.74 12.49 -0.82
N ALA A 55 -0.99 13.07 0.10
CA ALA A 55 -0.06 14.16 -0.21
C ALA A 55 1.05 13.71 -1.15
N ALA A 56 1.61 12.53 -0.90
CA ALA A 56 2.69 11.99 -1.74
C ALA A 56 2.23 11.77 -3.18
N ILE A 57 1.05 11.20 -3.38
CA ILE A 57 0.49 10.98 -4.71
C ILE A 57 0.31 12.33 -5.43
N GLN A 58 -0.32 13.30 -4.77
CA GLN A 58 -0.57 14.60 -5.37
C GLN A 58 0.72 15.35 -5.70
N ASN A 59 1.70 15.30 -4.81
CA ASN A 59 2.97 16.01 -4.99
C ASN A 59 3.96 15.29 -5.90
N SER A 60 3.64 14.09 -6.32
CA SER A 60 4.44 13.34 -7.31
C SER A 60 4.01 13.59 -8.75
N GLY A 61 3.07 14.51 -8.98
CA GLY A 61 2.53 14.78 -10.30
C GLY A 61 1.46 13.77 -10.73
N LEU A 62 1.08 12.86 -9.84
CA LEU A 62 -0.03 11.93 -10.07
C LEU A 62 -1.31 12.50 -9.44
N LYS A 63 -2.44 11.93 -9.81
CA LYS A 63 -3.72 12.43 -9.30
C LYS A 63 -4.37 11.38 -8.43
N MET A 64 -4.73 11.77 -7.21
CA MET A 64 -5.57 10.93 -6.36
C MET A 64 -6.96 10.83 -7.00
N PRO A 65 -7.53 9.61 -7.14
CA PRO A 65 -8.85 9.47 -7.77
C PRO A 65 -9.94 10.27 -7.06
N ASP A 66 -10.81 10.92 -7.83
CA ASP A 66 -12.00 11.64 -7.35
C ASP A 66 -13.17 10.67 -7.13
N ARG A 67 -12.89 9.51 -6.57
CA ARG A 67 -13.84 8.44 -6.33
C ARG A 67 -13.61 7.86 -4.95
N ARG A 68 -14.48 6.97 -4.55
CA ARG A 68 -14.25 6.25 -3.30
C ARG A 68 -13.12 5.25 -3.48
N VAL A 69 -12.05 5.44 -2.72
CA VAL A 69 -10.89 4.55 -2.68
C VAL A 69 -10.94 3.79 -1.36
N THR A 70 -10.98 2.48 -1.44
CA THR A 70 -10.96 1.62 -0.26
C THR A 70 -9.73 0.73 -0.33
N VAL A 71 -8.92 0.75 0.72
CA VAL A 71 -7.70 -0.05 0.82
C VAL A 71 -7.80 -0.94 2.03
N ASN A 72 -7.59 -2.23 1.84
CA ASN A 72 -7.60 -3.22 2.91
C ASN A 72 -6.24 -3.89 3.04
N LEU A 73 -5.68 -3.88 4.25
CA LEU A 73 -4.45 -4.59 4.59
C LEU A 73 -4.81 -5.89 5.31
N SER A 74 -4.51 -7.01 4.71
CA SER A 74 -4.83 -8.33 5.26
C SER A 74 -3.59 -9.20 5.44
N PRO A 75 -3.63 -10.19 6.35
CA PRO A 75 -4.77 -10.58 7.15
C PRO A 75 -5.02 -9.63 8.33
N ALA A 76 -6.30 -9.48 8.69
CA ALA A 76 -6.71 -8.58 9.78
C ALA A 76 -6.14 -9.00 11.14
N SER A 77 -5.90 -10.30 11.34
CA SER A 77 -5.39 -10.87 12.58
C SER A 77 -3.91 -10.54 12.84
N VAL A 78 -3.16 -10.12 11.83
CA VAL A 78 -1.75 -9.77 11.96
C VAL A 78 -1.62 -8.32 12.38
N LYS A 79 -0.85 -8.07 13.44
CA LYS A 79 -0.55 -6.70 13.86
C LYS A 79 0.31 -6.02 12.80
N LYS A 80 -0.12 -4.82 12.42
CA LYS A 80 0.58 -3.98 11.48
C LYS A 80 0.85 -2.65 12.14
N GLN A 81 2.10 -2.25 12.22
CA GLN A 81 2.51 -1.00 12.88
C GLN A 81 3.43 -0.20 11.99
N GLY A 82 3.46 1.10 12.26
CA GLY A 82 4.38 2.03 11.63
C GLY A 82 3.96 2.45 10.25
N SER A 83 4.90 3.08 9.58
CA SER A 83 4.69 3.77 8.31
C SER A 83 5.20 2.98 7.10
N SER A 84 5.73 1.78 7.31
CA SER A 84 6.39 1.02 6.24
C SER A 84 5.44 0.53 5.15
N PHE A 85 4.14 0.57 5.38
CA PHE A 85 3.12 0.17 4.41
C PHE A 85 2.72 1.28 3.45
N ASP A 86 3.14 2.51 3.69
CA ASP A 86 2.73 3.68 2.91
C ASP A 86 2.95 3.47 1.41
N LEU A 87 4.14 2.99 1.03
CA LEU A 87 4.48 2.78 -0.38
C LEU A 87 3.56 1.75 -1.03
N ALA A 88 3.32 0.61 -0.37
CA ALA A 88 2.43 -0.42 -0.88
C ALA A 88 1.01 0.10 -1.06
N ILE A 89 0.53 0.91 -0.13
CA ILE A 89 -0.79 1.55 -0.22
C ILE A 89 -0.84 2.46 -1.46
N ALA A 90 0.13 3.34 -1.61
CA ALA A 90 0.15 4.29 -2.72
C ALA A 90 0.21 3.59 -4.08
N VAL A 91 1.11 2.60 -4.25
CA VAL A 91 1.24 1.92 -5.54
C VAL A 91 0.03 1.05 -5.86
N SER A 92 -0.63 0.45 -4.86
CA SER A 92 -1.86 -0.31 -5.10
C SER A 92 -3.01 0.60 -5.55
N VAL A 93 -3.13 1.79 -4.95
CA VAL A 93 -4.13 2.79 -5.36
C VAL A 93 -3.86 3.26 -6.80
N MET A 94 -2.61 3.54 -7.13
CA MET A 94 -2.25 3.99 -8.48
C MET A 94 -2.43 2.88 -9.52
N ALA A 95 -2.18 1.63 -9.15
CA ALA A 95 -2.46 0.49 -10.02
C ALA A 95 -3.96 0.31 -10.24
N ALA A 96 -4.77 0.44 -9.18
CA ALA A 96 -6.23 0.37 -9.30
C ALA A 96 -6.77 1.50 -10.18
N ALA A 97 -6.13 2.67 -10.14
CA ALA A 97 -6.49 3.82 -10.97
C ALA A 97 -6.03 3.71 -12.42
N GLY A 98 -5.21 2.72 -12.74
CA GLY A 98 -4.65 2.54 -14.08
C GLY A 98 -3.40 3.36 -14.37
N ALA A 99 -2.85 4.08 -13.37
CA ALA A 99 -1.64 4.88 -13.54
C ALA A 99 -0.37 4.03 -13.52
N LEU A 100 -0.43 2.85 -12.88
CA LEU A 100 0.66 1.88 -12.84
C LEU A 100 0.14 0.53 -13.31
N SER A 101 1.05 -0.32 -13.81
CA SER A 101 0.69 -1.68 -14.21
C SER A 101 0.37 -2.53 -12.98
N SER A 102 -0.84 -3.08 -12.92
CA SER A 102 -1.25 -3.99 -11.85
C SER A 102 -0.34 -5.22 -11.77
N ASP A 103 0.05 -5.77 -12.91
CA ASP A 103 0.94 -6.94 -12.96
C ASP A 103 2.31 -6.62 -12.37
N SER A 104 2.88 -5.48 -12.72
CA SER A 104 4.18 -5.05 -12.19
C SER A 104 4.11 -4.81 -10.69
N VAL A 105 3.06 -4.14 -10.21
CA VAL A 105 2.90 -3.82 -8.79
C VAL A 105 2.73 -5.09 -7.96
N SER A 106 1.95 -6.05 -8.43
CA SER A 106 1.65 -7.28 -7.67
C SER A 106 2.82 -8.28 -7.62
N GLN A 107 3.84 -8.09 -8.45
CA GLN A 107 5.00 -8.99 -8.48
C GLN A 107 6.00 -8.74 -7.36
N TRP A 108 5.96 -7.59 -6.72
CA TRP A 108 7.00 -7.16 -5.78
C TRP A 108 6.43 -6.81 -4.42
N VAL A 109 7.26 -6.97 -3.40
CA VAL A 109 7.00 -6.43 -2.06
C VAL A 109 7.45 -4.98 -2.05
N HIS A 110 6.63 -4.11 -1.50
CA HIS A 110 6.90 -2.68 -1.39
C HIS A 110 7.03 -2.29 0.07
N LEU A 111 8.15 -1.70 0.43
CA LEU A 111 8.43 -1.25 1.79
C LEU A 111 8.95 0.19 1.72
N GLY A 112 8.29 1.08 2.41
CA GLY A 112 8.75 2.47 2.48
C GLY A 112 7.74 3.37 3.15
N GLU A 113 8.25 4.33 3.92
CA GLU A 113 7.45 5.45 4.41
C GLU A 113 7.47 6.55 3.36
N LEU A 114 6.32 7.18 3.12
CA LEU A 114 6.24 8.28 2.17
C LEU A 114 6.39 9.62 2.89
N GLY A 115 7.21 10.49 2.30
CA GLY A 115 7.19 11.89 2.64
C GLY A 115 6.04 12.59 1.93
N LEU A 116 5.61 13.73 2.43
CA LEU A 116 4.53 14.51 1.83
C LEU A 116 4.87 14.99 0.41
N ASP A 117 6.15 15.09 0.13
CA ASP A 117 6.68 15.49 -1.19
C ASP A 117 6.73 14.34 -2.21
N GLY A 118 6.35 13.13 -1.80
CA GLY A 118 6.40 11.94 -2.64
C GLY A 118 7.70 11.14 -2.52
N SER A 119 8.64 11.58 -1.70
CA SER A 119 9.88 10.81 -1.49
C SER A 119 9.61 9.55 -0.69
N VAL A 120 10.39 8.50 -0.96
CA VAL A 120 10.34 7.24 -0.21
C VAL A 120 11.45 7.29 0.84
N ARG A 121 11.06 7.15 2.10
CA ARG A 121 11.97 7.20 3.23
C ARG A 121 12.33 5.80 3.69
N ARG A 122 13.48 5.68 4.34
CA ARG A 122 13.94 4.41 4.90
C ARG A 122 13.00 3.91 5.99
N VAL A 123 12.91 2.58 6.09
CA VAL A 123 12.22 1.89 7.17
C VAL A 123 13.20 0.94 7.85
N THR A 124 12.91 0.60 9.11
CA THR A 124 13.70 -0.38 9.84
C THR A 124 13.30 -1.80 9.44
N GLY A 125 14.22 -2.76 9.60
CA GLY A 125 13.91 -4.16 9.34
C GLY A 125 13.95 -4.58 7.88
N ILE A 126 14.70 -3.87 7.04
CA ILE A 126 14.76 -4.16 5.60
C ILE A 126 15.33 -5.55 5.32
N LEU A 127 16.42 -5.95 5.99
CA LEU A 127 17.04 -7.24 5.70
C LEU A 127 16.14 -8.44 6.03
N PRO A 128 15.54 -8.54 7.24
CA PRO A 128 14.56 -9.59 7.51
C PRO A 128 13.38 -9.58 6.53
N ALA A 129 12.86 -8.41 6.17
CA ALA A 129 11.78 -8.29 5.20
C ALA A 129 12.21 -8.80 3.82
N LEU A 130 13.42 -8.48 3.40
CA LEU A 130 13.95 -8.92 2.11
C LEU A 130 14.07 -10.44 2.03
N LEU A 131 14.49 -11.08 3.12
CA LEU A 131 14.58 -12.53 3.19
C LEU A 131 13.21 -13.20 3.04
N VAL A 132 12.18 -12.66 3.69
CA VAL A 132 10.80 -13.15 3.54
C VAL A 132 10.32 -12.94 2.10
N ALA A 133 10.57 -11.77 1.53
CA ALA A 133 10.18 -11.46 0.16
C ALA A 133 10.86 -12.40 -0.84
N LYS A 134 12.12 -12.74 -0.60
CA LYS A 134 12.87 -13.69 -1.44
C LYS A 134 12.24 -15.08 -1.41
N GLU A 135 11.82 -15.54 -0.23
CA GLU A 135 11.17 -16.84 -0.07
C GLU A 135 9.90 -16.97 -0.89
N ILE A 136 9.14 -15.89 -1.02
CA ILE A 136 7.90 -15.86 -1.82
C ILE A 136 8.15 -15.43 -3.27
N GLY A 137 9.41 -15.18 -3.68
CA GLY A 137 9.76 -14.81 -5.05
C GLY A 137 9.41 -13.39 -5.45
N ARG A 138 9.29 -12.48 -4.48
CA ARG A 138 8.90 -11.08 -4.72
C ARG A 138 9.95 -10.04 -4.31
N ALA A 139 11.20 -10.47 -4.13
CA ALA A 139 12.29 -9.56 -3.79
C ALA A 139 13.03 -9.11 -5.05
N HIS A 140 13.32 -7.82 -5.11
CA HIS A 140 14.22 -7.24 -6.11
C HIS A 140 15.14 -6.24 -5.39
N VAL A 141 16.39 -6.37 -5.66
CA VAL A 141 17.42 -5.51 -5.07
C VAL A 141 18.08 -4.69 -6.16
#